data_e2f3c3b91200ae2e0d750667b4eb4020
#
_entry.id   e2f3c3b91200ae2e0d750667b4eb4020
#
_cell.length_a   1.000
_cell.length_b   1.000
_cell.length_c   1.000
_cell.angle_alpha   90.00
_cell.angle_beta   90.00
_cell.angle_gamma   90.00
#
_symmetry.space_group_name_H-M   'P 1'
#
loop_
_entity.id
_entity.type
_entity.pdbx_description
1 polymer ?
#
loop_
_entity_poly.entity_id
_entity_poly.type
_entity_poly.pdbx_seq_one_letter_code
_entity_poly.pdbx_strand_id
1 'polypeptide(L)' 'MARNERHVVPSRGGGWDVKAPRAERSSAHTQTQEQAIDRAREIVHKSGGGEVVIHGRHGQIRDSDTVEPGNDPFPPRDKR' A
#
# COMPACT_ATOMS: atom_id res chain seq x y z
N MET A 1 1.52 -15.36 12.46
CA MET A 1 0.55 -14.32 12.18
C MET A 1 0.89 -13.54 10.94
N ALA A 2 0.00 -13.51 10.02
CA ALA A 2 0.30 -12.84 8.77
C ALA A 2 0.30 -11.33 8.96
N ARG A 3 1.26 -10.70 8.37
CA ARG A 3 1.34 -9.27 8.39
C ARG A 3 0.45 -8.71 7.31
N ASN A 4 -0.18 -7.61 7.60
CA ASN A 4 -1.00 -6.95 6.61
C ASN A 4 -0.09 -6.24 5.60
N GLU A 5 -0.21 -6.62 4.36
CA GLU A 5 0.69 -6.16 3.32
C GLU A 5 -0.08 -5.78 2.08
N ARG A 6 0.41 -4.78 1.37
CA ARG A 6 -0.13 -4.46 0.05
C ARG A 6 1.02 -4.17 -0.87
N HIS A 7 0.87 -4.59 -2.10
CA HIS A 7 1.89 -4.41 -3.12
C HIS A 7 1.38 -3.44 -4.17
N VAL A 8 2.23 -2.49 -4.52
CA VAL A 8 1.94 -1.55 -5.60
C VAL A 8 2.68 -2.05 -6.82
N VAL A 9 1.94 -2.47 -7.83
CA VAL A 9 2.52 -3.10 -9.01
C VAL A 9 1.98 -2.43 -10.26
N PRO A 10 2.74 -2.44 -11.35
CA PRO A 10 2.23 -1.89 -12.60
C PRO A 10 1.08 -2.73 -13.12
N SER A 11 0.08 -2.06 -13.64
CA SER A 11 -1.09 -2.72 -14.17
C SER A 11 -0.87 -3.04 -15.64
N ARG A 12 -1.46 -4.13 -16.08
CA ARG A 12 -1.28 -4.57 -17.43
C ARG A 12 -1.82 -3.59 -18.45
N GLY A 13 -2.95 -2.98 -18.17
CA GLY A 13 -3.58 -2.07 -19.10
C GLY A 13 -3.20 -0.62 -18.91
N GLY A 14 -2.16 -0.36 -18.13
CA GLY A 14 -1.75 0.99 -17.81
C GLY A 14 -2.09 1.33 -16.40
N GLY A 15 -1.35 2.28 -15.82
CA GLY A 15 -1.56 2.63 -14.43
C GLY A 15 -0.96 1.64 -13.48
N TRP A 16 -1.47 1.63 -12.27
CA TRP A 16 -0.91 0.85 -11.18
C TRP A 16 -2.01 0.20 -10.37
N ASP A 17 -1.71 -0.98 -9.84
CA ASP A 17 -2.64 -1.72 -9.01
C ASP A 17 -2.11 -1.85 -7.61
N VAL A 18 -3.02 -1.87 -6.64
CA VAL A 18 -2.71 -2.18 -5.25
C VAL A 18 -3.28 -3.57 -5.00
N LYS A 19 -2.41 -4.51 -4.64
CA LYS A 19 -2.81 -5.90 -4.48
C LYS A 19 -2.35 -6.44 -3.15
N ALA A 20 -3.20 -7.25 -2.53
CA ALA A 20 -2.79 -8.02 -1.36
C ALA A 20 -1.94 -9.20 -1.83
N PRO A 21 -1.04 -9.71 -0.98
CA PRO A 21 -0.31 -10.91 -1.34
C PRO A 21 -1.29 -12.05 -1.61
N ARG A 22 -1.06 -12.80 -2.64
CA ARG A 22 -1.88 -13.95 -3.03
C ARG A 22 -3.26 -13.59 -3.55
N ALA A 23 -3.56 -12.32 -3.68
CA ALA A 23 -4.86 -11.92 -4.20
C ALA A 23 -4.83 -11.95 -5.71
N GLU A 24 -5.89 -12.45 -6.31
CA GLU A 24 -6.01 -12.46 -7.76
C GLU A 24 -6.48 -11.12 -8.27
N ARG A 25 -7.23 -10.40 -7.46
CA ARG A 25 -7.75 -9.12 -7.87
C ARG A 25 -7.04 -8.01 -7.13
N SER A 26 -6.92 -6.88 -7.79
CA SER A 26 -6.35 -5.73 -7.13
C SER A 26 -7.35 -5.14 -6.15
N SER A 27 -6.84 -4.62 -5.04
CA SER A 27 -7.66 -3.89 -4.08
C SER A 27 -8.07 -2.53 -4.62
N ALA A 28 -7.24 -1.97 -5.49
CA ALA A 28 -7.50 -0.65 -6.07
C ALA A 28 -6.67 -0.51 -7.34
N HIS A 29 -7.09 0.40 -8.18
CA HIS A 29 -6.36 0.73 -9.40
C HIS A 29 -6.26 2.23 -9.50
N THR A 30 -5.09 2.73 -9.86
CA THR A 30 -4.86 4.15 -10.00
C THR A 30 -4.10 4.41 -11.29
N GLN A 31 -4.03 5.68 -11.67
CA GLN A 31 -3.34 6.06 -12.89
C GLN A 31 -1.84 6.22 -12.70
N THR A 32 -1.40 6.57 -11.50
CA THR A 32 0.01 6.80 -11.24
C THR A 32 0.47 5.97 -10.08
N GLN A 33 1.79 5.76 -10.02
CA GLN A 33 2.40 5.02 -8.93
C GLN A 33 2.18 5.75 -7.61
N GLU A 34 2.30 7.05 -7.63
CA GLU A 34 2.14 7.85 -6.42
C GLU A 34 0.74 7.68 -5.84
N GLN A 35 -0.26 7.72 -6.71
CA GLN A 35 -1.64 7.51 -6.26
C GLN A 35 -1.82 6.11 -5.69
N ALA A 36 -1.19 5.12 -6.31
CA ALA A 36 -1.28 3.75 -5.83
C ALA A 36 -0.62 3.60 -4.47
N ILE A 37 0.51 4.27 -4.28
CA ILE A 37 1.19 4.24 -2.98
C ILE A 37 0.31 4.83 -1.90
N ASP A 38 -0.28 5.98 -2.18
CA ASP A 38 -1.16 6.63 -1.22
C ASP A 38 -2.36 5.75 -0.89
N ARG A 39 -2.92 5.13 -1.91
CA ARG A 39 -4.07 4.25 -1.71
C ARG A 39 -3.70 3.04 -0.89
N ALA A 40 -2.54 2.45 -1.18
CA ALA A 40 -2.07 1.28 -0.43
C ALA A 40 -1.84 1.63 1.03
N ARG A 41 -1.26 2.78 1.28
CA ARG A 41 -1.04 3.24 2.65
C ARG A 41 -2.35 3.41 3.39
N GLU A 42 -3.33 3.97 2.72
CA GLU A 42 -4.64 4.17 3.32
C GLU A 42 -5.26 2.84 3.71
N ILE A 43 -5.21 1.87 2.81
CA ILE A 43 -5.79 0.55 3.06
C ILE A 43 -5.10 -0.11 4.24
N VAL A 44 -3.77 -0.08 4.26
CA VAL A 44 -3.00 -0.71 5.33
C VAL A 44 -3.23 0.00 6.65
N HIS A 45 -3.27 1.32 6.61
CA HIS A 45 -3.49 2.13 7.80
C HIS A 45 -4.83 1.76 8.46
N LYS A 46 -5.87 1.67 7.66
CA LYS A 46 -7.20 1.34 8.18
C LYS A 46 -7.31 -0.11 8.63
N SER A 47 -6.44 -0.95 8.14
CA SER A 47 -6.47 -2.37 8.49
C SER A 47 -5.62 -2.71 9.69
N GLY A 48 -5.11 -1.71 10.39
CA GLY A 48 -4.31 -1.95 11.58
C GLY A 48 -2.82 -1.82 11.38
N GLY A 49 -2.41 -1.27 10.25
CA GLY A 49 -0.99 -1.09 9.97
C GLY A 49 -0.40 -2.28 9.25
N GLY A 50 0.79 -2.12 8.77
CA GLY A 50 1.46 -3.16 8.02
C GLY A 50 2.49 -2.58 7.10
N GLU A 51 2.61 -3.16 5.92
CA GLU A 51 3.66 -2.77 5.01
C GLU A 51 3.15 -2.56 3.60
N VAL A 52 3.70 -1.58 2.92
CA VAL A 52 3.42 -1.34 1.50
C VAL A 52 4.71 -1.61 0.74
N VAL A 53 4.67 -2.58 -0.15
CA VAL A 53 5.82 -2.94 -0.98
C VAL A 53 5.60 -2.33 -2.35
N ILE A 54 6.55 -1.51 -2.78
CA ILE A 54 6.42 -0.75 -4.01
C ILE A 54 7.30 -1.39 -5.06
N HIS A 55 6.68 -1.83 -6.16
CA HIS A 55 7.39 -2.43 -7.26
C HIS A 55 7.65 -1.39 -8.33
N GLY A 56 8.76 -1.53 -9.03
CA GLY A 56 9.06 -0.65 -10.13
C GLY A 56 8.29 -1.02 -11.37
N ARG A 57 8.51 -0.24 -12.41
CA ARG A 57 7.79 -0.41 -13.66
C ARG A 57 8.02 -1.77 -14.29
N HIS A 58 9.15 -2.37 -14.01
CA HIS A 58 9.48 -3.70 -14.55
C HIS A 58 9.21 -4.82 -13.57
N GLY A 59 8.50 -4.53 -12.49
CA GLY A 59 8.09 -5.55 -11.55
C GLY A 59 9.06 -5.82 -10.42
N GLN A 60 10.26 -5.27 -10.45
CA GLN A 60 11.20 -5.49 -9.35
C GLN A 60 10.80 -4.64 -8.15
N ILE A 61 11.16 -5.11 -6.97
CA ILE A 61 10.86 -4.35 -5.77
C ILE A 61 11.73 -3.11 -5.73
N ARG A 62 11.10 -1.97 -5.62
CA ARG A 62 11.79 -0.69 -5.59
C ARG A 62 11.96 -0.17 -4.19
N ASP A 63 10.95 -0.37 -3.34
CA ASP A 63 10.96 0.21 -2.02
C ASP A 63 9.91 -0.47 -1.17
N SER A 64 9.98 -0.25 0.13
CA SER A 64 8.93 -0.70 1.01
C SER A 64 8.74 0.35 2.09
N ASP A 65 7.52 0.43 2.60
CA ASP A 65 7.16 1.46 3.55
C ASP A 65 6.34 0.83 4.65
N THR A 66 6.69 1.12 5.88
CA THR A 66 5.95 0.62 7.03
C THR A 66 4.90 1.63 7.40
N VAL A 67 3.67 1.17 7.54
CA VAL A 67 2.53 2.03 7.82
C VAL A 67 2.02 1.72 9.21
N GLU A 68 1.80 2.76 9.99
CA GLU A 68 1.34 2.61 11.35
C GLU A 68 -0.17 2.36 11.38
N PRO A 69 -0.66 1.75 12.47
CA PRO A 69 -2.09 1.47 12.59
C PRO A 69 -2.93 2.74 12.57
N GLY A 70 -4.12 2.62 12.03
CA GLY A 70 -5.01 3.74 11.88
C GLY A 70 -5.82 4.10 13.09
N ASN A 71 -5.85 3.26 14.11
CA ASN A 71 -6.65 3.55 15.28
C ASN A 71 -5.76 3.98 16.45
N ASP A 72 -4.95 4.96 16.19
CA ASP A 72 -4.07 5.51 17.20
C ASP A 72 -4.92 6.17 18.28
N PRO A 73 -4.82 5.75 19.52
CA PRO A 73 -5.63 6.36 20.58
C PRO A 73 -5.22 7.77 20.90
N PHE A 74 -4.03 8.19 20.50
CA PHE A 74 -3.58 9.54 20.76
C PHE A 74 -3.36 10.25 19.48
N PRO A 75 -3.95 11.37 19.45
CA PRO A 75 -3.65 12.19 18.30
C PRO A 75 -2.23 12.51 18.27
N PRO A 76 -1.68 12.56 18.03
CA PRO A 76 -0.58 12.74 18.17
C PRO A 76 0.33 13.32 18.24
N ARG A 77 0.27 13.14 18.18
CA ARG A 77 1.21 13.47 18.23
C ARG A 77 1.56 14.53 17.65
N ASP A 78 1.28 14.81 17.27
CA ASP A 78 1.57 15.70 16.78
C ASP A 78 1.46 16.60 16.78
N LYS A 79 1.51 16.78 16.93
CA LYS A 79 1.52 17.52 16.99
C LYS A 79 1.91 18.19 16.79
N ARG A 80 2.22 18.33 16.55
CA ARG A 80 2.78 18.92 16.47
C ARG A 80 2.76 19.51 16.29
#